data_05c4fbe4bb5a77d79b2d7759fed4f48e
#
_entry.id   05c4fbe4bb5a77d79b2d7759fed4f48e
#
_cell.length_a   1.000
_cell.length_b   1.000
_cell.length_c   1.000
_cell.angle_alpha   90.00
_cell.angle_beta   90.00
_cell.angle_gamma   90.00
#
_symmetry.space_group_name_H-M   'P 1'
#
loop_
_entity.id
_entity.type
_entity.pdbx_description
1 polymer ?
#
loop_
_entity_poly.entity_id
_entity_poly.type
_entity_poly.pdbx_seq_one_letter_code
_entity_poly.pdbx_strand_id
1 'polypeptide(L)'
;WLKEYKIDGYRMDLSHGLCGTTNNAMTHIADYYNNGVKAVSEDAYFILEHWGSNMGSDRPKLISQGMMCWDNVTEAYQETAMGWLGSKADFSRANRDGYVTYCESHDEERMQYKAKMYGNADLKTNEEARLNRVAVNVAFNVLLNGPHMLWQFEEIGYDFSINSSDEKPDEYNTDNRCSKKPSPYTLGYFESEIRMKQYTQIAQIIQLRTKLLPEVFEGNPTVANING
;
A
#
# COMPACT_ATOMS: atom_id res chain seq x y z
N TRP A 1 15.24 -19.10 5.45
CA TRP A 1 13.85 -18.86 5.09
C TRP A 1 13.57 -19.19 3.63
N LEU A 2 14.26 -18.60 2.65
CA LEU A 2 14.08 -18.88 1.22
C LEU A 2 14.20 -20.37 0.90
N LYS A 3 15.25 -21.05 1.42
CA LYS A 3 15.46 -22.49 1.18
C LYS A 3 14.42 -23.37 1.87
N GLU A 4 14.19 -23.14 3.16
CA GLU A 4 13.38 -24.02 4.00
C GLU A 4 11.89 -23.78 3.85
N TYR A 5 11.49 -22.52 3.85
CA TYR A 5 10.07 -22.14 3.87
C TYR A 5 9.55 -21.70 2.50
N LYS A 6 10.43 -21.65 1.49
CA LYS A 6 10.06 -21.29 0.12
C LYS A 6 9.31 -19.98 -0.02
N ILE A 7 9.69 -18.99 0.80
CA ILE A 7 9.15 -17.64 0.67
C ILE A 7 9.69 -16.99 -0.61
N ASP A 8 8.93 -16.06 -1.20
CA ASP A 8 9.29 -15.39 -2.45
C ASP A 8 10.21 -14.19 -2.27
N GLY A 9 10.43 -13.75 -1.04
CA GLY A 9 11.32 -12.62 -0.76
C GLY A 9 11.16 -12.05 0.65
N TYR A 10 11.71 -10.86 0.84
CA TYR A 10 11.71 -10.14 2.11
C TYR A 10 11.22 -8.71 1.95
N ARG A 11 10.53 -8.20 2.95
CA ARG A 11 10.38 -6.77 3.21
C ARG A 11 11.21 -6.42 4.43
N MET A 12 12.14 -5.47 4.26
CA MET A 12 13.03 -5.00 5.32
C MET A 12 12.48 -3.74 5.96
N ASP A 13 12.15 -3.85 7.23
CA ASP A 13 11.68 -2.74 8.05
C ASP A 13 12.78 -1.72 8.30
N LEU A 14 12.47 -0.43 8.18
CA LEU A 14 13.39 0.70 8.43
C LEU A 14 14.84 0.44 7.95
N SER A 15 14.98 -0.01 6.70
CA SER A 15 16.28 -0.47 6.16
C SER A 15 17.40 0.58 6.22
N HIS A 16 17.06 1.87 6.26
CA HIS A 16 18.04 2.96 6.45
C HIS A 16 18.75 2.87 7.80
N GLY A 17 18.10 2.33 8.81
CA GLY A 17 18.67 2.14 10.16
C GLY A 17 19.31 0.78 10.37
N LEU A 18 19.32 -0.07 9.36
CA LEU A 18 19.77 -1.45 9.43
C LEU A 18 21.21 -1.52 9.78
N CYS A 19 21.91 -1.54 10.59
CA CYS A 19 23.34 -1.54 10.94
C CYS A 19 23.78 -0.34 11.78
N GLY A 20 22.82 0.40 12.35
CA GLY A 20 23.07 1.39 13.39
C GLY A 20 23.75 2.69 12.94
N THR A 21 24.22 2.77 11.70
CA THR A 21 24.80 4.00 11.17
C THR A 21 24.41 4.21 9.71
N THR A 22 24.00 5.42 9.38
CA THR A 22 23.56 5.83 8.04
C THR A 22 24.63 5.64 6.96
N ASN A 23 25.90 5.74 7.30
CA ASN A 23 26.99 5.70 6.31
C ASN A 23 27.27 4.30 5.75
N ASN A 24 26.92 3.24 6.47
CA ASN A 24 27.18 1.86 6.05
C ASN A 24 25.92 1.10 5.63
N ALA A 25 24.73 1.67 5.84
CA ALA A 25 23.46 0.99 5.54
C ALA A 25 23.40 0.51 4.08
N MET A 26 23.79 1.36 3.13
CA MET A 26 23.81 1.02 1.70
C MET A 26 24.70 -0.17 1.38
N THR A 27 25.88 -0.24 1.97
CA THR A 27 26.83 -1.36 1.75
C THR A 27 26.26 -2.67 2.34
N HIS A 28 25.72 -2.61 3.54
CA HIS A 28 25.14 -3.80 4.19
C HIS A 28 23.87 -4.29 3.48
N ILE A 29 23.00 -3.37 3.04
CA ILE A 29 21.80 -3.73 2.26
C ILE A 29 22.22 -4.43 0.96
N ALA A 30 23.19 -3.88 0.23
CA ALA A 30 23.71 -4.46 -1.00
C ALA A 30 24.34 -5.85 -0.75
N ASP A 31 25.08 -6.01 0.35
CA ASP A 31 25.67 -7.29 0.73
C ASP A 31 24.61 -8.34 1.08
N TYR A 32 23.62 -8.00 1.90
CA TYR A 32 22.50 -8.90 2.22
C TYR A 32 21.72 -9.30 0.99
N TYR A 33 21.52 -8.38 0.05
CA TYR A 33 20.81 -8.68 -1.20
C TYR A 33 21.64 -9.62 -2.08
N ASN A 34 22.87 -9.27 -2.40
CA ASN A 34 23.68 -10.01 -3.36
C ASN A 34 24.18 -11.36 -2.79
N ASN A 35 24.71 -11.36 -1.57
CA ASN A 35 25.33 -12.53 -0.96
C ASN A 35 24.37 -13.36 -0.11
N GLY A 36 23.25 -12.78 0.31
CA GLY A 36 22.21 -13.45 1.08
C GLY A 36 21.04 -13.92 0.23
N VAL A 37 20.33 -12.98 -0.38
CA VAL A 37 19.06 -13.26 -1.07
C VAL A 37 19.29 -13.85 -2.45
N LYS A 38 19.98 -13.14 -3.32
CA LYS A 38 20.24 -13.57 -4.71
C LYS A 38 21.10 -14.82 -4.82
N ALA A 39 22.03 -15.03 -3.89
CA ALA A 39 22.82 -16.25 -3.84
C ALA A 39 21.98 -17.52 -3.56
N VAL A 40 20.77 -17.35 -3.04
CA VAL A 40 19.83 -18.45 -2.76
C VAL A 40 18.75 -18.57 -3.84
N SER A 41 18.23 -17.45 -4.29
CA SER A 41 17.20 -17.37 -5.33
C SER A 41 17.37 -16.06 -6.10
N GLU A 42 17.67 -16.15 -7.38
CA GLU A 42 17.91 -15.00 -8.25
C GLU A 42 16.63 -14.13 -8.41
N ASP A 43 15.48 -14.77 -8.40
CA ASP A 43 14.17 -14.12 -8.60
C ASP A 43 13.53 -13.64 -7.29
N ALA A 44 14.18 -13.85 -6.14
CA ALA A 44 13.61 -13.47 -4.86
C ALA A 44 13.50 -11.95 -4.72
N TYR A 45 12.35 -11.49 -4.26
CA TYR A 45 12.09 -10.08 -4.00
C TYR A 45 12.85 -9.57 -2.78
N PHE A 46 13.33 -8.34 -2.86
CA PHE A 46 13.91 -7.63 -1.72
C PHE A 46 13.35 -6.21 -1.68
N ILE A 47 12.37 -6.01 -0.81
CA ILE A 47 11.60 -4.78 -0.69
C ILE A 47 12.08 -4.02 0.54
N LEU A 48 12.40 -2.75 0.37
CA LEU A 48 13.01 -1.92 1.39
C LEU A 48 12.05 -0.83 1.84
N GLU A 49 11.78 -0.77 3.12
CA GLU A 49 11.27 0.43 3.74
C GLU A 49 12.44 1.36 4.04
N HIS A 50 12.87 2.12 3.03
CA HIS A 50 14.05 2.96 3.10
C HIS A 50 13.69 4.42 3.31
N TRP A 51 13.44 4.78 4.56
CA TRP A 51 13.14 6.14 4.99
C TRP A 51 14.34 6.77 5.69
N GLY A 52 14.71 7.99 5.33
CA GLY A 52 15.82 8.71 5.94
C GLY A 52 16.22 9.95 5.16
N SER A 53 17.16 10.71 5.67
CA SER A 53 17.60 11.99 5.10
C SER A 53 18.13 11.87 3.66
N ASN A 54 18.72 10.73 3.31
CA ASN A 54 19.33 10.48 1.99
C ASN A 54 18.44 9.61 1.08
N MET A 55 17.20 9.32 1.46
CA MET A 55 16.34 8.41 0.70
C MET A 55 16.17 8.79 -0.78
N GLY A 56 16.18 10.07 -1.09
CA GLY A 56 16.05 10.57 -2.47
C GLY A 56 17.23 10.17 -3.37
N SER A 57 18.44 10.05 -2.82
CA SER A 57 19.64 9.60 -3.53
C SER A 57 19.90 8.11 -3.42
N ASP A 58 19.47 7.47 -2.33
CA ASP A 58 19.79 6.09 -2.03
C ASP A 58 18.81 5.12 -2.68
N ARG A 59 17.51 5.40 -2.64
CA ARG A 59 16.48 4.54 -3.26
C ARG A 59 16.74 4.29 -4.76
N PRO A 60 17.03 5.27 -5.62
CA PRO A 60 17.37 5.00 -7.02
C PRO A 60 18.58 4.07 -7.20
N LYS A 61 19.59 4.19 -6.33
CA LYS A 61 20.77 3.30 -6.37
C LYS A 61 20.42 1.86 -5.97
N LEU A 62 19.58 1.68 -4.96
CA LEU A 62 19.11 0.37 -4.52
C LEU A 62 18.25 -0.29 -5.61
N ILE A 63 17.35 0.47 -6.21
CA ILE A 63 16.50 0.02 -7.31
C ILE A 63 17.34 -0.37 -8.55
N SER A 64 18.39 0.41 -8.89
CA SER A 64 19.27 0.06 -10.01
C SER A 64 20.04 -1.26 -9.82
N GLN A 65 20.12 -1.75 -8.59
CA GLN A 65 20.69 -3.06 -8.26
C GLN A 65 19.66 -4.21 -8.28
N GLY A 66 18.39 -3.91 -8.57
CA GLY A 66 17.30 -4.90 -8.65
C GLY A 66 16.46 -5.04 -7.37
N MET A 67 16.69 -4.19 -6.37
CA MET A 67 15.83 -4.12 -5.18
C MET A 67 14.58 -3.28 -5.46
N MET A 68 13.58 -3.37 -4.60
CA MET A 68 12.40 -2.51 -4.62
C MET A 68 12.34 -1.65 -3.36
N CYS A 69 11.76 -0.47 -3.47
CA CYS A 69 11.54 0.41 -2.32
C CYS A 69 10.05 0.72 -2.15
N TRP A 70 9.58 0.74 -0.92
CA TRP A 70 8.26 1.31 -0.63
C TRP A 70 8.22 2.78 -1.00
N ASP A 71 7.10 3.22 -1.55
CA ASP A 71 6.82 4.64 -1.80
C ASP A 71 5.45 5.00 -1.24
N ASN A 72 5.48 5.76 -0.17
CA ASN A 72 4.27 6.23 0.49
C ASN A 72 3.62 7.34 -0.36
N VAL A 73 2.50 7.01 -0.99
CA VAL A 73 1.60 7.93 -1.70
C VAL A 73 0.20 7.92 -1.08
N THR A 74 0.07 7.42 0.13
CA THR A 74 -1.20 7.20 0.84
C THR A 74 -1.96 8.49 1.09
N GLU A 75 -1.28 9.63 1.28
CA GLU A 75 -1.96 10.91 1.46
C GLU A 75 -2.85 11.24 0.24
N ALA A 76 -2.37 11.03 -0.98
CA ALA A 76 -3.14 11.27 -2.19
C ALA A 76 -4.38 10.36 -2.27
N TYR A 77 -4.23 9.08 -1.95
CA TYR A 77 -5.34 8.14 -1.92
C TYR A 77 -6.35 8.46 -0.81
N GLN A 78 -5.90 8.87 0.36
CA GLN A 78 -6.78 9.30 1.46
C GLN A 78 -7.57 10.56 1.09
N GLU A 79 -6.91 11.57 0.50
CA GLU A 79 -7.58 12.82 0.06
C GLU A 79 -8.67 12.52 -0.98
N THR A 80 -8.36 11.70 -1.99
CA THR A 80 -9.34 11.32 -3.01
C THR A 80 -10.45 10.43 -2.43
N ALA A 81 -10.15 9.53 -1.49
CA ALA A 81 -11.18 8.74 -0.80
C ALA A 81 -12.13 9.63 0.00
N MET A 82 -11.63 10.68 0.62
CA MET A 82 -12.44 11.69 1.31
C MET A 82 -13.20 12.63 0.36
N GLY A 83 -12.92 12.59 -0.94
CA GLY A 83 -13.54 13.49 -1.93
C GLY A 83 -12.90 14.88 -2.00
N TRP A 84 -11.67 15.04 -1.52
CA TRP A 84 -10.89 16.26 -1.61
C TRP A 84 -9.90 16.16 -2.77
N LEU A 85 -9.92 17.13 -3.68
CA LEU A 85 -9.09 17.17 -4.90
C LEU A 85 -8.10 18.35 -4.86
N GLY A 86 -7.61 18.68 -3.68
CA GLY A 86 -6.62 19.74 -3.48
C GLY A 86 -5.19 19.28 -3.75
N SER A 87 -4.22 20.12 -3.36
CA SER A 87 -2.77 19.87 -3.58
C SER A 87 -2.23 18.58 -2.94
N LYS A 88 -2.94 18.02 -1.96
CA LYS A 88 -2.56 16.76 -1.33
C LYS A 88 -2.91 15.52 -2.17
N ALA A 89 -3.84 15.66 -3.11
CA ALA A 89 -4.18 14.62 -4.10
C ALA A 89 -3.12 14.56 -5.23
N ASP A 90 -1.86 14.46 -4.86
CA ASP A 90 -0.71 14.43 -5.77
C ASP A 90 -0.25 12.99 -6.05
N PHE A 91 -0.54 12.50 -7.24
CA PHE A 91 -0.15 11.18 -7.73
C PHE A 91 1.12 11.18 -8.58
N SER A 92 1.89 12.25 -8.61
CA SER A 92 3.11 12.36 -9.43
C SER A 92 4.15 11.28 -9.16
N ARG A 93 4.11 10.66 -7.97
CA ARG A 93 5.01 9.57 -7.57
C ARG A 93 4.39 8.18 -7.68
N ALA A 94 3.11 8.06 -8.05
CA ALA A 94 2.41 6.78 -7.99
C ALA A 94 2.82 5.78 -9.08
N ASN A 95 3.48 6.23 -10.14
CA ASN A 95 3.87 5.41 -11.28
C ASN A 95 5.38 5.50 -11.54
N ARG A 96 6.18 4.78 -10.75
CA ARG A 96 7.63 4.76 -10.84
C ARG A 96 8.17 3.33 -10.73
N ASP A 97 9.05 2.96 -11.66
CA ASP A 97 9.68 1.65 -11.67
C ASP A 97 10.49 1.38 -10.40
N GLY A 98 10.40 0.16 -9.89
CA GLY A 98 11.12 -0.27 -8.69
C GLY A 98 10.51 0.21 -7.37
N TYR A 99 9.42 0.99 -7.42
CA TYR A 99 8.71 1.40 -6.22
C TYR A 99 7.44 0.58 -6.01
N VAL A 100 7.26 0.08 -4.79
CA VAL A 100 6.02 -0.57 -4.36
C VAL A 100 5.10 0.51 -3.82
N THR A 101 4.01 0.79 -4.54
CA THR A 101 3.00 1.76 -4.13
C THR A 101 1.79 1.07 -3.49
N TYR A 102 1.09 1.79 -2.64
CA TYR A 102 -0.06 1.29 -1.89
C TYR A 102 -0.98 2.43 -1.44
N CYS A 103 -2.25 2.12 -1.27
CA CYS A 103 -3.23 3.07 -0.75
C CYS A 103 -3.19 3.16 0.78
N GLU A 104 -2.94 2.03 1.43
CA GLU A 104 -2.92 1.86 2.89
C GLU A 104 -1.74 0.98 3.30
N SER A 105 -1.32 1.10 4.56
CA SER A 105 -0.41 0.15 5.20
C SER A 105 -0.72 0.02 6.70
N HIS A 106 0.17 -0.65 7.44
CA HIS A 106 0.09 -0.71 8.89
C HIS A 106 0.41 0.63 9.57
N ASP A 107 0.99 1.58 8.84
CA ASP A 107 1.44 2.88 9.37
C ASP A 107 0.49 4.03 9.06
N GLU A 108 -0.39 3.89 8.06
CA GLU A 108 -1.33 4.93 7.67
C GLU A 108 -2.77 4.56 8.00
N GLU A 109 -3.59 5.60 8.20
CA GLU A 109 -5.01 5.42 8.40
C GLU A 109 -5.70 4.82 7.17
N ARG A 110 -6.72 4.03 7.41
CA ARG A 110 -7.55 3.43 6.36
C ARG A 110 -8.30 4.48 5.56
N MET A 111 -8.38 4.31 4.26
CA MET A 111 -9.15 5.20 3.38
C MET A 111 -10.61 5.27 3.82
N GLN A 112 -11.24 4.12 4.13
CA GLN A 112 -12.62 4.07 4.61
C GLN A 112 -12.81 4.82 5.92
N TYR A 113 -11.89 4.67 6.88
CA TYR A 113 -11.94 5.42 8.13
C TYR A 113 -11.83 6.93 7.87
N LYS A 114 -10.89 7.35 7.06
CA LYS A 114 -10.70 8.76 6.70
C LYS A 114 -11.95 9.32 6.01
N ALA A 115 -12.53 8.61 5.07
CA ALA A 115 -13.75 9.03 4.37
C ALA A 115 -14.96 9.10 5.32
N LYS A 116 -15.10 8.16 6.26
CA LYS A 116 -16.14 8.15 7.28
C LYS A 116 -16.03 9.33 8.23
N MET A 117 -14.83 9.69 8.65
CA MET A 117 -14.62 10.74 9.64
C MET A 117 -14.53 12.14 9.02
N TYR A 118 -13.91 12.28 7.87
CA TYR A 118 -13.51 13.57 7.29
C TYR A 118 -13.97 13.75 5.84
N GLY A 119 -14.79 12.86 5.32
CA GLY A 119 -15.24 12.86 3.93
C GLY A 119 -16.10 14.08 3.60
N ASN A 120 -16.06 14.46 2.33
CA ASN A 120 -16.87 15.54 1.76
C ASN A 120 -18.31 15.08 1.49
N ALA A 121 -19.25 15.98 1.60
CA ALA A 121 -20.66 15.75 1.32
C ALA A 121 -21.20 14.49 2.01
N ASP A 122 -21.85 13.61 1.24
CA ASP A 122 -22.49 12.38 1.72
C ASP A 122 -21.50 11.25 2.06
N LEU A 123 -20.23 11.38 1.72
CA LEU A 123 -19.22 10.35 2.03
C LEU A 123 -19.13 10.01 3.53
N LYS A 124 -19.44 10.95 4.44
CA LYS A 124 -19.50 10.68 5.87
C LYS A 124 -20.58 9.70 6.27
N THR A 125 -21.71 9.72 5.60
CA THR A 125 -22.94 9.00 6.01
C THR A 125 -23.32 7.87 5.06
N ASN A 126 -22.85 7.89 3.81
CA ASN A 126 -23.18 6.92 2.79
C ASN A 126 -22.03 5.90 2.64
N GLU A 127 -22.20 4.72 3.22
CA GLU A 127 -21.21 3.66 3.16
C GLU A 127 -20.94 3.16 1.76
N GLU A 128 -21.99 2.98 0.94
CA GLU A 128 -21.81 2.50 -0.44
C GLU A 128 -21.02 3.51 -1.29
N ALA A 129 -21.27 4.80 -1.11
CA ALA A 129 -20.49 5.84 -1.79
C ALA A 129 -19.00 5.79 -1.40
N ARG A 130 -18.68 5.56 -0.10
CA ARG A 130 -17.31 5.39 0.36
C ARG A 130 -16.65 4.15 -0.23
N LEU A 131 -17.35 3.01 -0.21
CA LEU A 131 -16.84 1.74 -0.75
C LEU A 131 -16.52 1.85 -2.24
N ASN A 132 -17.41 2.45 -3.02
CA ASN A 132 -17.17 2.70 -4.44
C ASN A 132 -15.97 3.63 -4.67
N ARG A 133 -15.79 4.63 -3.83
CA ARG A 133 -14.64 5.56 -3.92
C ARG A 133 -13.32 4.86 -3.65
N VAL A 134 -13.27 4.02 -2.61
CA VAL A 134 -12.08 3.20 -2.29
C VAL A 134 -11.78 2.22 -3.41
N ALA A 135 -12.80 1.56 -3.98
CA ALA A 135 -12.61 0.66 -5.12
C ALA A 135 -11.95 1.37 -6.32
N VAL A 136 -12.33 2.63 -6.59
CA VAL A 136 -11.67 3.43 -7.65
C VAL A 136 -10.21 3.73 -7.32
N ASN A 137 -9.89 4.07 -6.07
CA ASN A 137 -8.50 4.30 -5.65
C ASN A 137 -7.65 3.04 -5.78
N VAL A 138 -8.18 1.90 -5.34
CA VAL A 138 -7.50 0.60 -5.47
C VAL A 138 -7.31 0.24 -6.94
N ALA A 139 -8.34 0.47 -7.78
CA ALA A 139 -8.23 0.27 -9.21
C ALA A 139 -7.11 1.11 -9.82
N PHE A 140 -7.07 2.40 -9.47
CA PHE A 140 -6.01 3.29 -9.94
C PHE A 140 -4.62 2.78 -9.52
N ASN A 141 -4.44 2.41 -8.24
CA ASN A 141 -3.17 1.87 -7.75
C ASN A 141 -2.77 0.59 -8.52
N VAL A 142 -3.66 -0.38 -8.60
CA VAL A 142 -3.37 -1.69 -9.21
C VAL A 142 -3.13 -1.60 -10.72
N LEU A 143 -3.72 -0.65 -11.42
CA LEU A 143 -3.58 -0.50 -12.88
C LEU A 143 -2.36 0.34 -13.32
N LEU A 144 -1.61 0.91 -12.39
CA LEU A 144 -0.33 1.56 -12.68
C LEU A 144 0.78 0.53 -12.89
N ASN A 145 1.93 0.99 -13.41
CA ASN A 145 3.12 0.14 -13.56
C ASN A 145 3.77 -0.17 -12.21
N GLY A 146 4.58 -1.22 -12.22
CA GLY A 146 5.38 -1.62 -11.08
C GLY A 146 4.64 -2.53 -10.10
N PRO A 147 5.27 -2.85 -9.00
CA PRO A 147 4.69 -3.64 -7.92
C PRO A 147 3.75 -2.80 -7.06
N HIS A 148 2.65 -3.40 -6.64
CA HIS A 148 1.67 -2.75 -5.78
C HIS A 148 1.34 -3.63 -4.58
N MET A 149 1.07 -2.99 -3.45
CA MET A 149 0.58 -3.67 -2.26
C MET A 149 -0.90 -3.30 -2.05
N LEU A 150 -1.69 -4.32 -1.76
CA LEU A 150 -3.02 -4.20 -1.21
C LEU A 150 -2.91 -4.54 0.29
N TRP A 151 -3.27 -3.61 1.16
CA TRP A 151 -3.21 -3.87 2.59
C TRP A 151 -4.40 -4.74 3.03
N GLN A 152 -4.21 -5.55 4.07
CA GLN A 152 -5.22 -6.48 4.54
C GLN A 152 -6.55 -5.79 4.83
N PHE A 153 -7.64 -6.36 4.33
CA PHE A 153 -9.02 -5.90 4.47
C PHE A 153 -9.36 -4.58 3.79
N GLU A 154 -8.42 -3.98 3.05
CA GLU A 154 -8.69 -2.86 2.16
C GLU A 154 -9.73 -3.22 1.10
N GLU A 155 -9.64 -4.46 0.58
CA GLU A 155 -10.52 -5.03 -0.44
C GLU A 155 -11.98 -5.17 0.03
N ILE A 156 -12.21 -5.20 1.33
CA ILE A 156 -13.56 -5.27 1.93
C ILE A 156 -13.95 -3.98 2.65
N GLY A 157 -13.15 -2.93 2.47
CA GLY A 157 -13.43 -1.59 3.00
C GLY A 157 -13.35 -1.49 4.53
N TYR A 158 -12.26 -1.98 5.12
CA TYR A 158 -12.05 -1.89 6.56
C TYR A 158 -12.01 -0.43 7.03
N ASP A 159 -12.85 -0.05 8.01
CA ASP A 159 -13.15 1.35 8.35
C ASP A 159 -12.89 1.72 9.83
N PHE A 160 -12.03 0.96 10.51
CA PHE A 160 -11.56 1.33 11.85
C PHE A 160 -10.17 1.98 11.78
N SER A 161 -9.93 2.93 12.69
CA SER A 161 -8.64 3.61 12.81
C SER A 161 -7.52 2.62 13.16
N ILE A 162 -6.32 2.90 12.67
CA ILE A 162 -5.10 2.23 13.17
C ILE A 162 -4.85 2.51 14.66
N ASN A 163 -5.49 3.53 15.23
CA ASN A 163 -5.41 3.93 16.63
C ASN A 163 -6.64 3.50 17.45
N SER A 164 -7.48 2.58 16.93
CA SER A 164 -8.55 1.93 17.69
C SER A 164 -8.08 0.61 18.31
N SER A 165 -8.88 0.03 19.18
CA SER A 165 -8.70 -1.32 19.69
C SER A 165 -9.97 -2.15 19.54
N ASP A 166 -9.85 -3.49 19.63
CA ASP A 166 -10.97 -4.42 19.61
C ASP A 166 -11.94 -4.18 20.78
N GLU A 167 -11.41 -3.78 21.94
CA GLU A 167 -12.21 -3.46 23.13
C GLU A 167 -12.95 -2.12 23.00
N LYS A 168 -12.38 -1.17 22.25
CA LYS A 168 -12.90 0.19 22.05
C LYS A 168 -12.79 0.61 20.59
N PRO A 169 -13.59 0.02 19.72
CA PRO A 169 -13.44 0.18 18.27
C PRO A 169 -13.66 1.61 17.78
N ASP A 170 -14.53 2.36 18.44
CA ASP A 170 -14.88 3.75 18.06
C ASP A 170 -14.01 4.80 18.78
N GLU A 171 -13.10 4.38 19.68
CA GLU A 171 -12.19 5.29 20.36
C GLU A 171 -10.90 5.47 19.56
N TYR A 172 -10.59 6.71 19.22
CA TYR A 172 -9.29 7.08 18.68
C TYR A 172 -8.33 7.37 19.83
N ASN A 173 -7.33 6.51 20.01
CA ASN A 173 -6.29 6.70 21.01
C ASN A 173 -4.96 6.16 20.45
N THR A 174 -3.94 7.02 20.36
CA THR A 174 -2.62 6.68 19.85
C THR A 174 -1.93 5.54 20.60
N ASP A 175 -2.25 5.34 21.88
CA ASP A 175 -1.75 4.22 22.69
C ASP A 175 -2.26 2.87 22.17
N ASN A 176 -3.37 2.86 21.43
CA ASN A 176 -3.93 1.67 20.80
C ASN A 176 -3.28 1.31 19.46
N ARG A 177 -2.21 2.01 19.04
CA ARG A 177 -1.54 1.78 17.76
C ARG A 177 -1.18 0.31 17.54
N CYS A 178 -0.65 -0.36 18.54
CA CYS A 178 -0.25 -1.77 18.50
C CYS A 178 -1.30 -2.72 19.11
N SER A 179 -2.48 -2.22 19.49
CA SER A 179 -3.55 -3.06 20.03
C SER A 179 -4.19 -3.92 18.93
N LYS A 180 -4.78 -5.05 19.33
CA LYS A 180 -5.61 -5.85 18.44
C LYS A 180 -6.76 -5.00 17.90
N LYS A 181 -7.02 -5.12 16.61
CA LYS A 181 -8.10 -4.38 15.92
C LYS A 181 -9.38 -5.22 15.84
N PRO A 182 -10.56 -4.57 15.71
CA PRO A 182 -11.80 -5.27 15.43
C PRO A 182 -11.68 -6.20 14.23
N SER A 183 -12.17 -7.42 14.36
CA SER A 183 -12.08 -8.41 13.28
C SER A 183 -13.22 -8.22 12.28
N PRO A 184 -12.95 -8.09 10.97
CA PRO A 184 -14.01 -8.00 9.97
C PRO A 184 -14.90 -9.24 9.91
N TYR A 185 -14.40 -10.38 10.34
CA TYR A 185 -15.20 -11.63 10.45
C TYR A 185 -16.28 -11.53 11.53
N THR A 186 -15.95 -10.94 12.69
CA THR A 186 -16.92 -10.76 13.78
C THR A 186 -17.86 -9.58 13.57
N LEU A 187 -17.47 -8.66 12.66
CA LEU A 187 -18.26 -7.48 12.29
C LEU A 187 -19.27 -7.77 11.16
N GLY A 188 -19.30 -8.97 10.63
CA GLY A 188 -20.21 -9.34 9.54
C GLY A 188 -19.86 -8.67 8.19
N TYR A 189 -18.60 -8.31 7.96
CA TYR A 189 -18.22 -7.61 6.71
C TYR A 189 -18.35 -8.51 5.48
N PHE A 190 -18.14 -9.81 5.65
CA PHE A 190 -18.27 -10.79 4.57
C PHE A 190 -19.72 -11.18 4.27
N GLU A 191 -20.66 -10.83 5.14
CA GLU A 191 -22.10 -10.98 4.95
C GLU A 191 -22.76 -9.73 4.36
N SER A 192 -22.02 -8.60 4.29
CA SER A 192 -22.50 -7.33 3.73
C SER A 192 -22.45 -7.35 2.20
N GLU A 193 -23.60 -7.28 1.54
CA GLU A 193 -23.68 -7.28 0.08
C GLU A 193 -22.90 -6.14 -0.57
N ILE A 194 -22.93 -4.93 0.02
CA ILE A 194 -22.22 -3.77 -0.53
C ILE A 194 -20.70 -3.90 -0.38
N ARG A 195 -20.20 -4.52 0.71
CA ARG A 195 -18.79 -4.79 0.90
C ARG A 195 -18.29 -5.92 0.00
N MET A 196 -19.06 -6.97 -0.15
CA MET A 196 -18.76 -8.07 -1.08
C MET A 196 -18.82 -7.60 -2.55
N LYS A 197 -19.63 -6.61 -2.88
CA LYS A 197 -19.59 -5.94 -4.19
C LYS A 197 -18.24 -5.27 -4.43
N GLN A 198 -17.72 -4.50 -3.46
CA GLN A 198 -16.37 -3.90 -3.54
C GLN A 198 -15.30 -4.97 -3.70
N TYR A 199 -15.31 -6.00 -2.86
CA TYR A 199 -14.40 -7.15 -2.96
C TYR A 199 -14.37 -7.73 -4.37
N THR A 200 -15.55 -7.99 -4.93
CA THR A 200 -15.68 -8.55 -6.28
C THR A 200 -15.12 -7.61 -7.35
N GLN A 201 -15.39 -6.32 -7.26
CA GLN A 201 -14.85 -5.32 -8.19
C GLN A 201 -13.32 -5.28 -8.16
N ILE A 202 -12.72 -5.26 -6.97
CA ILE A 202 -11.26 -5.27 -6.80
C ILE A 202 -10.65 -6.57 -7.34
N ALA A 203 -11.27 -7.71 -7.03
CA ALA A 203 -10.83 -9.00 -7.56
C ALA A 203 -10.85 -9.04 -9.11
N GLN A 204 -11.89 -8.48 -9.74
CA GLN A 204 -11.98 -8.38 -11.19
C GLN A 204 -10.89 -7.48 -11.79
N ILE A 205 -10.56 -6.37 -11.14
CA ILE A 205 -9.48 -5.48 -11.59
C ILE A 205 -8.11 -6.17 -11.49
N ILE A 206 -7.86 -6.90 -10.40
CA ILE A 206 -6.64 -7.69 -10.26
C ILE A 206 -6.57 -8.77 -11.33
N GLN A 207 -7.67 -9.45 -11.64
CA GLN A 207 -7.73 -10.43 -12.72
C GLN A 207 -7.50 -9.81 -14.09
N LEU A 208 -8.03 -8.60 -14.35
CA LEU A 208 -7.79 -7.86 -15.58
C LEU A 208 -6.28 -7.68 -15.79
N ARG A 209 -5.57 -7.21 -14.77
CA ARG A 209 -4.13 -7.00 -14.82
C ARG A 209 -3.33 -8.29 -14.96
N THR A 210 -3.67 -9.31 -14.17
CA THR A 210 -2.78 -10.47 -13.98
C THR A 210 -3.07 -11.63 -14.92
N LYS A 211 -4.28 -11.70 -15.50
CA LYS A 211 -4.72 -12.87 -16.27
C LYS A 211 -5.31 -12.55 -17.63
N LEU A 212 -6.06 -11.45 -17.75
CA LEU A 212 -6.82 -11.18 -18.97
C LEU A 212 -6.04 -10.33 -19.97
N LEU A 213 -5.35 -9.32 -19.49
CA LEU A 213 -4.62 -8.35 -20.33
C LEU A 213 -3.23 -8.02 -19.74
N PRO A 214 -2.42 -9.02 -19.33
CA PRO A 214 -1.13 -8.72 -18.67
C PRO A 214 -0.21 -7.90 -19.57
N GLU A 215 -0.23 -8.10 -20.87
CA GLU A 215 0.60 -7.39 -21.85
C GLU A 215 0.33 -5.90 -21.92
N VAL A 216 -0.86 -5.45 -21.54
CA VAL A 216 -1.20 -4.00 -21.47
C VAL A 216 -0.39 -3.31 -20.37
N PHE A 217 -0.03 -4.04 -19.33
CA PHE A 217 0.67 -3.52 -18.16
C PHE A 217 2.18 -3.71 -18.21
N GLU A 218 2.72 -4.29 -19.27
CA GLU A 218 4.17 -4.33 -19.56
C GLU A 218 4.69 -3.01 -20.12
N GLY A 219 3.79 -2.14 -20.61
CA GLY A 219 4.12 -0.80 -21.10
C GLY A 219 4.32 0.21 -19.97
N ASN A 220 4.70 1.45 -20.34
CA ASN A 220 4.78 2.57 -19.41
C ASN A 220 3.54 3.47 -19.55
N PRO A 221 2.46 3.22 -18.81
CA PRO A 221 1.32 4.12 -18.80
C PRO A 221 1.74 5.48 -18.25
N THR A 222 1.30 6.53 -18.91
CA THR A 222 1.47 7.89 -18.39
C THR A 222 0.28 8.27 -17.55
N VAL A 223 0.54 8.70 -16.30
CA VAL A 223 -0.47 9.37 -15.50
C VAL A 223 -0.60 10.80 -16.00
N ALA A 224 -1.64 11.07 -16.77
CA ALA A 224 -1.98 12.43 -17.13
C ALA A 224 -2.71 13.11 -15.96
N ASN A 225 -2.33 14.37 -15.64
CA ASN A 225 -3.14 15.18 -14.74
C ASN A 225 -4.49 15.42 -15.41
N ILE A 226 -5.51 14.75 -14.94
CA ILE A 226 -6.89 15.08 -15.28
C ILE A 226 -7.26 16.26 -14.39
N ASN A 227 -6.97 17.46 -14.87
CA ASN A 227 -7.58 18.65 -14.31
C ASN A 227 -9.06 18.62 -14.69
N GLY A 228 -9.91 18.26 -13.73
CA GLY A 228 -11.36 18.39 -13.83
C GLY A 228 -11.75 19.85 -13.76
#